data_321acb190dfd857175fcea2a5f9a422a
#
_entry.id   321acb190dfd857175fcea2a5f9a422a
#
_cell.length_a   1.000
_cell.length_b   1.000
_cell.length_c   1.000
_cell.angle_alpha   90.00
_cell.angle_beta   90.00
_cell.angle_gamma   90.00
#
_symmetry.space_group_name_H-M   'P 1'
#
loop_
_entity.id
_entity.type
_entity.pdbx_description
1 polymer ?
#
loop_
_entity_poly.entity_id
_entity_poly.type
_entity_poly.pdbx_seq_one_letter_code
_entity_poly.pdbx_strand_id
1 'polypeptide(L)'
;TAAGSGTAANEILDYFGLEGSEKSVLFHVVTDGKWSEVKRKLSKEMKIDIPGVGIAFVIRISSIGGKKALNYLTCGQEFVKGDESVLKETKYELVVVIANQGYSEDVMDAARKVHAAGGTVIHAKGTGAKKAEKFLGVTLVPEKDMIFIVTKTENKNDIMRAIMDEAGFE
;
A
#
# COMPACT_ATOMS: atom_id res chain seq x y z
N THR A 1 -3.33 7.09 -0.62
CA THR A 1 -2.25 8.01 -0.18
C THR A 1 -2.21 8.09 1.34
N ALA A 2 -1.04 8.19 1.91
CA ALA A 2 -0.82 8.50 3.32
C ALA A 2 0.02 9.78 3.43
N ALA A 3 -0.26 10.60 4.45
CA ALA A 3 0.54 11.77 4.75
C ALA A 3 1.75 11.38 5.61
N GLY A 4 2.82 12.11 5.49
CA GLY A 4 4.03 11.94 6.29
C GLY A 4 4.86 13.22 6.30
N SER A 5 5.91 13.25 7.10
CA SER A 5 6.88 14.35 7.12
C SER A 5 8.24 13.83 6.67
N GLY A 6 8.97 14.66 5.92
CA GLY A 6 10.37 14.36 5.58
C GLY A 6 11.28 14.59 6.79
N THR A 7 12.14 13.62 7.07
CA THR A 7 13.13 13.69 8.18
C THR A 7 14.55 13.93 7.67
N ALA A 8 14.75 14.07 6.36
CA ALA A 8 16.07 14.39 5.81
C ALA A 8 16.47 15.81 6.27
N ALA A 9 17.56 15.88 7.01
CA ALA A 9 18.16 17.15 7.40
C ALA A 9 18.51 17.94 6.14
N ASN A 10 17.87 19.06 5.95
CA ASN A 10 18.18 19.99 4.90
C ASN A 10 18.75 21.22 5.62
N GLU A 11 20.07 21.25 5.80
CA GLU A 11 20.79 22.34 6.51
C GLU A 11 20.34 23.73 6.06
N ILE A 12 19.91 23.86 4.80
CA ILE A 12 19.40 25.10 4.23
C ILE A 12 17.99 25.41 4.72
N LEU A 13 17.11 24.40 4.89
CA LEU A 13 15.74 24.60 5.37
C LEU A 13 15.73 24.90 6.87
N ASP A 14 16.60 24.25 7.64
CA ASP A 14 16.78 24.51 9.07
C ASP A 14 17.27 25.94 9.31
N TYR A 15 18.17 26.45 8.45
CA TYR A 15 18.65 27.81 8.53
C TYR A 15 17.57 28.89 8.31
N PHE A 16 16.54 28.57 7.51
CA PHE A 16 15.41 29.46 7.25
C PHE A 16 14.19 29.18 8.14
N GLY A 17 14.29 28.27 9.12
CA GLY A 17 13.17 27.92 10.00
C GLY A 17 12.00 27.26 9.26
N LEU A 18 12.22 26.70 8.08
CA LEU A 18 11.24 25.99 7.29
C LEU A 18 11.23 24.52 7.73
N GLU A 19 10.57 24.23 8.83
CA GLU A 19 10.37 22.88 9.33
C GLU A 19 9.66 21.99 8.31
N GLY A 20 10.20 20.78 8.16
CA GLY A 20 9.62 19.58 7.59
C GLY A 20 8.66 19.74 6.42
N SER A 21 9.13 19.56 5.20
CA SER A 21 8.23 19.48 4.04
C SER A 21 7.22 18.33 4.22
N GLU A 22 5.92 18.64 4.13
CA GLU A 22 4.89 17.59 4.03
C GLU A 22 5.19 16.66 2.85
N LYS A 23 5.12 15.38 3.10
CA LYS A 23 5.35 14.33 2.11
C LYS A 23 4.09 13.47 1.99
N SER A 24 3.81 13.04 0.78
CA SER A 24 2.76 12.06 0.53
C SER A 24 3.37 10.74 0.08
N VAL A 25 2.95 9.66 0.69
CA VAL A 25 3.30 8.30 0.27
C VAL A 25 2.15 7.75 -0.57
N LEU A 26 2.47 7.34 -1.81
CA LEU A 26 1.51 6.76 -2.73
C LEU A 26 1.82 5.27 -2.91
N PHE A 27 0.81 4.42 -2.72
CA PHE A 27 0.88 3.00 -2.99
C PHE A 27 0.05 2.69 -4.23
N HIS A 28 0.67 2.08 -5.23
CA HIS A 28 0.02 1.65 -6.45
C HIS A 28 0.44 0.23 -6.80
N VAL A 29 -0.52 -0.58 -7.27
CA VAL A 29 -0.21 -1.88 -7.86
C VAL A 29 -0.11 -1.70 -9.37
N VAL A 30 1.01 -2.12 -9.95
CA VAL A 30 1.28 -2.03 -11.38
C VAL A 30 1.76 -3.37 -11.91
N THR A 31 1.42 -3.67 -13.15
CA THR A 31 2.01 -4.82 -13.86
C THR A 31 3.42 -4.48 -14.35
N ASP A 32 4.27 -5.49 -14.54
CA ASP A 32 5.64 -5.28 -15.02
C ASP A 32 5.68 -4.50 -16.35
N GLY A 33 4.73 -4.79 -17.26
CA GLY A 33 4.63 -4.07 -18.53
C GLY A 33 4.32 -2.57 -18.37
N LYS A 34 3.53 -2.21 -17.36
CA LYS A 34 3.19 -0.80 -17.09
C LYS A 34 4.23 -0.06 -16.29
N TRP A 35 5.06 -0.75 -15.53
CA TRP A 35 6.08 -0.11 -14.70
C TRP A 35 7.04 0.76 -15.51
N SER A 36 7.48 0.31 -16.66
CA SER A 36 8.39 1.08 -17.52
C SER A 36 7.80 2.41 -17.98
N GLU A 37 6.49 2.43 -18.28
CA GLU A 37 5.77 3.66 -18.64
C GLU A 37 5.65 4.60 -17.45
N VAL A 38 5.25 4.06 -16.29
CA VAL A 38 5.10 4.83 -15.03
C VAL A 38 6.44 5.45 -14.63
N LYS A 39 7.52 4.67 -14.62
CA LYS A 39 8.87 5.15 -14.31
C LYS A 39 9.27 6.34 -15.19
N ARG A 40 9.06 6.22 -16.50
CA ARG A 40 9.38 7.29 -17.46
C ARG A 40 8.58 8.56 -17.18
N LYS A 41 7.28 8.45 -16.87
CA LYS A 41 6.43 9.60 -16.53
C LYS A 41 6.84 10.25 -15.21
N LEU A 42 7.13 9.45 -14.19
CA LEU A 42 7.62 9.98 -12.90
C LEU A 42 8.90 10.81 -13.08
N SER A 43 9.86 10.31 -13.84
CA SER A 43 11.10 11.04 -14.12
C SER A 43 10.84 12.32 -14.91
N LYS A 44 10.03 12.25 -15.99
CA LYS A 44 9.81 13.35 -16.91
C LYS A 44 8.91 14.45 -16.33
N GLU A 45 7.78 14.06 -15.71
CA GLU A 45 6.72 14.99 -15.30
C GLU A 45 6.90 15.45 -13.86
N MET A 46 7.30 14.54 -12.96
CA MET A 46 7.47 14.84 -11.55
C MET A 46 8.93 15.13 -11.17
N LYS A 47 9.88 14.93 -12.08
CA LYS A 47 11.32 15.17 -11.85
C LYS A 47 11.82 14.47 -10.58
N ILE A 48 11.36 13.24 -10.37
CA ILE A 48 11.59 12.49 -9.12
C ILE A 48 13.07 12.13 -8.90
N ASP A 49 13.88 12.25 -9.93
CA ASP A 49 15.34 12.10 -9.95
C ASP A 49 16.09 13.30 -9.33
N ILE A 50 15.40 14.42 -9.10
CA ILE A 50 16.00 15.57 -8.41
C ILE A 50 16.00 15.33 -6.90
N PRO A 51 17.15 15.47 -6.21
CA PRO A 51 17.22 15.34 -4.76
C PRO A 51 16.21 16.24 -4.04
N GLY A 52 15.49 15.69 -3.05
CA GLY A 52 14.48 16.40 -2.26
C GLY A 52 13.06 16.39 -2.85
N VAL A 53 12.87 16.10 -4.14
CA VAL A 53 11.53 15.99 -4.75
C VAL A 53 10.81 14.74 -4.26
N GLY A 54 11.45 13.59 -4.30
CA GLY A 54 10.85 12.35 -3.83
C GLY A 54 11.70 11.12 -4.12
N ILE A 55 11.15 9.97 -3.80
CA ILE A 55 11.74 8.67 -4.09
C ILE A 55 10.66 7.71 -4.57
N ALA A 56 10.96 6.89 -5.55
CA ALA A 56 10.09 5.82 -6.01
C ALA A 56 10.85 4.49 -6.05
N PHE A 57 10.23 3.44 -5.55
CA PHE A 57 10.77 2.09 -5.60
C PHE A 57 9.64 1.08 -5.83
N VAL A 58 10.00 -0.12 -6.24
CA VAL A 58 9.06 -1.21 -6.50
C VAL A 58 9.30 -2.32 -5.50
N ILE A 59 8.21 -2.81 -4.94
CA ILE A 59 8.20 -4.02 -4.12
C ILE A 59 7.44 -5.09 -4.90
N ARG A 60 8.06 -6.26 -5.09
CA ARG A 60 7.37 -7.39 -5.71
C ARG A 60 6.33 -7.95 -4.75
N ILE A 61 5.12 -8.18 -5.28
CA ILE A 61 4.03 -8.79 -4.53
C ILE A 61 4.04 -10.28 -4.82
N SER A 62 4.21 -11.10 -3.78
CA SER A 62 4.22 -12.56 -3.90
C SER A 62 2.81 -13.15 -3.98
N SER A 63 1.84 -12.54 -3.30
CA SER A 63 0.45 -13.00 -3.32
C SER A 63 -0.53 -11.84 -3.06
N ILE A 64 -1.74 -11.97 -3.61
CA ILE A 64 -2.85 -11.04 -3.37
C ILE A 64 -4.08 -11.86 -3.04
N GLY A 65 -4.76 -11.49 -1.94
CA GLY A 65 -6.03 -12.08 -1.56
C GLY A 65 -7.15 -11.66 -2.51
N GLY A 66 -7.86 -12.67 -3.06
CA GLY A 66 -9.06 -12.49 -3.88
C GLY A 66 -8.82 -12.11 -5.34
N LYS A 67 -9.48 -12.85 -6.25
CA LYS A 67 -9.41 -12.56 -7.69
C LYS A 67 -10.05 -11.23 -8.06
N LYS A 68 -11.15 -10.86 -7.39
CA LYS A 68 -11.83 -9.57 -7.62
C LYS A 68 -10.94 -8.39 -7.27
N ALA A 69 -10.24 -8.46 -6.11
CA ALA A 69 -9.30 -7.44 -5.69
C ALA A 69 -8.14 -7.29 -6.68
N LEU A 70 -7.58 -8.40 -7.15
CA LEU A 70 -6.49 -8.37 -8.13
C LEU A 70 -6.94 -7.71 -9.45
N ASN A 71 -8.11 -8.09 -10.01
CA ASN A 71 -8.65 -7.48 -11.23
C ASN A 71 -8.91 -5.99 -11.05
N TYR A 72 -9.42 -5.57 -9.89
CA TYR A 72 -9.62 -4.17 -9.57
C TYR A 72 -8.30 -3.39 -9.54
N LEU A 73 -7.31 -3.90 -8.82
CA LEU A 73 -6.00 -3.25 -8.66
C LEU A 73 -5.21 -3.17 -9.97
N THR A 74 -5.37 -4.15 -10.85
CA THR A 74 -4.72 -4.15 -12.17
C THR A 74 -5.56 -3.47 -13.25
N CYS A 75 -6.74 -2.93 -12.91
CA CYS A 75 -7.69 -2.36 -13.87
C CYS A 75 -8.07 -3.34 -15.01
N GLY A 76 -8.13 -4.64 -14.72
CA GLY A 76 -8.44 -5.67 -15.72
C GLY A 76 -7.33 -5.89 -16.75
N GLN A 77 -6.12 -5.40 -16.52
CA GLN A 77 -4.99 -5.66 -17.41
C GLN A 77 -4.59 -7.13 -17.35
N GLU A 78 -4.34 -7.70 -18.51
CA GLU A 78 -3.73 -9.03 -18.57
C GLU A 78 -2.28 -8.97 -18.07
N PHE A 79 -1.91 -9.94 -17.26
CA PHE A 79 -0.55 -10.13 -16.81
C PHE A 79 -0.26 -11.63 -16.70
N VAL A 80 0.97 -12.00 -16.95
CA VAL A 80 1.43 -13.37 -16.75
C VAL A 80 1.72 -13.55 -15.26
N LYS A 81 1.01 -14.49 -14.62
CA LYS A 81 1.31 -14.88 -13.25
C LYS A 81 2.70 -15.54 -13.26
N GLY A 82 3.67 -14.88 -12.65
CA GLY A 82 4.98 -15.46 -12.40
C GLY A 82 4.91 -16.57 -11.35
N ASP A 83 5.93 -17.39 -11.29
CA ASP A 83 6.13 -18.28 -10.17
C ASP A 83 6.28 -17.46 -8.89
N GLU A 84 5.79 -18.00 -7.77
CA GLU A 84 5.97 -17.36 -6.47
C GLU A 84 7.46 -17.09 -6.31
N SER A 85 7.81 -15.82 -6.18
CA SER A 85 9.21 -15.39 -6.11
C SER A 85 9.80 -16.00 -4.86
N VAL A 86 10.52 -17.10 -5.05
CA VAL A 86 11.24 -17.80 -4.00
C VAL A 86 12.49 -16.98 -3.68
N LEU A 87 12.35 -15.93 -2.90
CA LEU A 87 13.43 -15.52 -2.04
C LEU A 87 13.58 -16.65 -1.02
N LYS A 88 14.41 -17.62 -1.34
CA LYS A 88 14.51 -18.93 -0.69
C LYS A 88 14.86 -18.92 0.80
N GLU A 89 15.07 -17.73 1.40
CA GLU A 89 15.60 -17.61 2.77
C GLU A 89 14.91 -16.55 3.64
N THR A 90 13.77 -16.00 3.25
CA THR A 90 13.04 -15.09 4.14
C THR A 90 12.25 -15.89 5.18
N LYS A 91 12.62 -15.74 6.45
CA LYS A 91 11.87 -16.29 7.57
C LYS A 91 10.58 -15.52 7.85
N TYR A 92 10.49 -14.29 7.39
CA TYR A 92 9.38 -13.36 7.63
C TYR A 92 8.91 -12.71 6.34
N GLU A 93 7.62 -12.44 6.29
CA GLU A 93 6.96 -11.70 5.22
C GLU A 93 6.10 -10.57 5.80
N LEU A 94 5.83 -9.57 4.97
CA LEU A 94 4.94 -8.46 5.29
C LEU A 94 3.60 -8.67 4.60
N VAL A 95 2.55 -8.85 5.39
CA VAL A 95 1.17 -8.80 4.91
C VAL A 95 0.67 -7.37 5.03
N VAL A 96 0.16 -6.81 3.94
CA VAL A 96 -0.45 -5.48 3.90
C VAL A 96 -1.92 -5.63 3.61
N VAL A 97 -2.76 -5.18 4.53
CA VAL A 97 -4.22 -5.16 4.38
C VAL A 97 -4.68 -3.73 4.19
N ILE A 98 -5.52 -3.48 3.20
CA ILE A 98 -6.13 -2.18 2.94
C ILE A 98 -7.64 -2.32 3.13
N ALA A 99 -8.14 -1.80 4.23
CA ALA A 99 -9.54 -1.87 4.63
C ALA A 99 -10.21 -0.48 4.60
N ASN A 100 -11.51 -0.44 4.73
CA ASN A 100 -12.20 0.81 5.08
C ASN A 100 -11.81 1.22 6.50
N GLN A 101 -11.79 2.52 6.77
CA GLN A 101 -11.52 3.01 8.12
C GLN A 101 -12.51 2.43 9.13
N GLY A 102 -11.99 2.01 10.29
CA GLY A 102 -12.77 1.42 11.36
C GLY A 102 -12.79 -0.11 11.37
N TYR A 103 -12.29 -0.79 10.32
CA TYR A 103 -12.23 -2.26 10.26
C TYR A 103 -10.88 -2.84 10.70
N SER A 104 -10.00 -2.02 11.24
CA SER A 104 -8.65 -2.46 11.64
C SER A 104 -8.67 -3.49 12.78
N GLU A 105 -9.61 -3.35 13.74
CA GLU A 105 -9.74 -4.33 14.83
C GLU A 105 -10.27 -5.67 14.33
N ASP A 106 -11.29 -5.68 13.46
CA ASP A 106 -11.83 -6.92 12.88
C ASP A 106 -10.74 -7.69 12.11
N VAL A 107 -9.93 -6.95 11.32
CA VAL A 107 -8.78 -7.52 10.61
C VAL A 107 -7.76 -8.11 11.59
N MET A 108 -7.44 -7.38 12.66
CA MET A 108 -6.45 -7.84 13.63
C MET A 108 -6.95 -8.99 14.46
N ASP A 109 -8.24 -9.03 14.79
CA ASP A 109 -8.85 -10.13 15.54
C ASP A 109 -8.83 -11.44 14.71
N ALA A 110 -9.18 -11.35 13.42
CA ALA A 110 -9.05 -12.47 12.50
C ALA A 110 -7.59 -12.97 12.41
N ALA A 111 -6.64 -12.04 12.26
CA ALA A 111 -5.22 -12.38 12.16
C ALA A 111 -4.65 -13.01 13.46
N ARG A 112 -5.05 -12.52 14.63
CA ARG A 112 -4.61 -13.05 15.95
C ARG A 112 -5.05 -14.48 16.19
N LYS A 113 -6.22 -14.89 15.70
CA LYS A 113 -6.70 -16.28 15.78
C LYS A 113 -5.75 -17.28 15.14
N VAL A 114 -4.98 -16.84 14.17
CA VAL A 114 -3.99 -17.64 13.41
C VAL A 114 -2.56 -17.16 13.65
N HIS A 115 -2.28 -16.74 14.88
CA HIS A 115 -0.94 -16.46 15.39
C HIS A 115 -0.25 -15.20 14.85
N ALA A 116 -0.97 -14.18 14.36
CA ALA A 116 -0.38 -12.87 14.17
C ALA A 116 -0.07 -12.21 15.53
N ALA A 117 1.16 -11.73 15.71
CA ALA A 117 1.58 -11.11 16.97
C ALA A 117 1.00 -9.69 17.14
N GLY A 118 0.84 -8.96 16.03
CA GLY A 118 0.34 -7.60 16.01
C GLY A 118 0.50 -6.96 14.64
N GLY A 119 0.02 -5.73 14.50
CA GLY A 119 0.12 -4.95 13.27
C GLY A 119 0.29 -3.47 13.55
N THR A 120 0.72 -2.72 12.53
CA THR A 120 0.77 -1.26 12.53
C THR A 120 -0.29 -0.72 11.60
N VAL A 121 -1.14 0.17 12.08
CA VAL A 121 -2.19 0.82 11.30
C VAL A 121 -1.71 2.19 10.83
N ILE A 122 -1.87 2.47 9.53
CA ILE A 122 -1.62 3.77 8.93
C ILE A 122 -2.93 4.26 8.31
N HIS A 123 -3.38 5.44 8.72
CA HIS A 123 -4.55 6.07 8.12
C HIS A 123 -4.21 6.64 6.73
N ALA A 124 -5.03 6.33 5.76
CA ALA A 124 -4.80 6.66 4.36
C ALA A 124 -6.08 7.09 3.65
N LYS A 125 -5.94 7.63 2.46
CA LYS A 125 -7.07 7.97 1.58
C LYS A 125 -7.00 7.14 0.30
N GLY A 126 -8.13 6.55 -0.09
CA GLY A 126 -8.27 5.84 -1.36
C GLY A 126 -8.31 6.83 -2.52
N THR A 127 -7.55 6.56 -3.59
CA THR A 127 -7.50 7.41 -4.80
C THR A 127 -7.95 6.68 -6.06
N GLY A 128 -8.33 5.39 -5.95
CA GLY A 128 -8.63 4.50 -7.08
C GLY A 128 -10.06 4.57 -7.60
N ALA A 129 -10.99 5.19 -6.89
CA ALA A 129 -12.38 5.29 -7.34
C ALA A 129 -12.51 6.32 -8.46
N LYS A 130 -12.90 5.90 -9.66
CA LYS A 130 -13.16 6.78 -10.82
C LYS A 130 -14.34 7.73 -10.61
N LYS A 131 -15.17 7.51 -9.59
CA LYS A 131 -16.26 8.39 -9.17
C LYS A 131 -16.10 8.62 -7.67
N ALA A 132 -15.49 9.73 -7.31
CA ALA A 132 -15.69 10.26 -5.97
C ALA A 132 -17.19 10.56 -5.82
N GLU A 133 -17.85 9.93 -4.86
CA GLU A 133 -19.22 10.27 -4.55
C GLU A 133 -19.28 11.72 -4.09
N LYS A 134 -20.12 12.51 -4.76
CA LYS A 134 -20.36 13.89 -4.35
C LYS A 134 -21.60 13.92 -3.46
N PHE A 135 -21.41 14.32 -2.23
CA PHE A 135 -22.51 14.62 -1.33
C PHE A 135 -22.57 16.14 -1.10
N LEU A 136 -23.71 16.76 -1.43
CA LEU A 136 -23.91 18.22 -1.34
C LEU A 136 -22.80 19.05 -2.00
N GLY A 137 -22.23 18.57 -3.12
CA GLY A 137 -21.16 19.27 -3.83
C GLY A 137 -19.75 19.02 -3.28
N VAL A 138 -19.60 18.31 -2.15
CA VAL A 138 -18.32 17.93 -1.56
C VAL A 138 -17.90 16.56 -2.08
N THR A 139 -16.66 16.46 -2.54
CA THR A 139 -16.07 15.18 -2.96
C THR A 139 -15.70 14.37 -1.74
N LEU A 140 -16.39 13.24 -1.54
CA LEU A 140 -16.04 12.28 -0.48
C LEU A 140 -14.91 11.39 -0.96
N VAL A 141 -13.75 11.51 -0.35
CA VAL A 141 -12.62 10.58 -0.56
C VAL A 141 -12.74 9.49 0.48
N PRO A 142 -12.87 8.20 0.08
CA PRO A 142 -13.02 7.12 1.04
C PRO A 142 -11.75 7.00 1.90
N GLU A 143 -11.92 7.10 3.21
CA GLU A 143 -10.85 6.86 4.17
C GLU A 143 -10.55 5.37 4.29
N LYS A 144 -9.29 5.03 4.40
CA LYS A 144 -8.77 3.67 4.45
C LYS A 144 -7.78 3.52 5.59
N ASP A 145 -7.75 2.32 6.15
CA ASP A 145 -6.69 1.88 7.03
C ASP A 145 -5.77 0.92 6.28
N MET A 146 -4.47 1.14 6.37
CA MET A 146 -3.45 0.23 5.89
C MET A 146 -2.84 -0.47 7.11
N ILE A 147 -3.06 -1.77 7.22
CA ILE A 147 -2.57 -2.58 8.33
C ILE A 147 -1.36 -3.39 7.84
N PHE A 148 -0.24 -3.22 8.52
CA PHE A 148 1.03 -3.87 8.22
C PHE A 148 1.28 -4.95 9.28
N ILE A 149 1.31 -6.21 8.87
CA ILE A 149 1.51 -7.36 9.74
C ILE A 149 2.78 -8.07 9.31
N VAL A 150 3.80 -8.08 10.16
CA VAL A 150 4.99 -8.90 9.96
C VAL A 150 4.73 -10.28 10.53
N THR A 151 4.88 -11.30 9.72
CA THR A 151 4.62 -12.69 10.11
C THR A 151 5.68 -13.63 9.58
N LYS A 152 5.76 -14.83 10.14
CA LYS A 152 6.57 -15.89 9.58
C LYS A 152 5.99 -16.34 8.23
N THR A 153 6.85 -16.71 7.29
CA THR A 153 6.46 -17.17 5.97
C THR A 153 5.47 -18.34 6.03
N GLU A 154 5.62 -19.23 6.99
CA GLU A 154 4.73 -20.38 7.21
C GLU A 154 3.28 -19.97 7.58
N ASN A 155 3.08 -18.86 8.29
CA ASN A 155 1.78 -18.40 8.77
C ASN A 155 1.07 -17.44 7.79
N LYS A 156 1.77 -16.93 6.78
CA LYS A 156 1.24 -15.92 5.85
C LYS A 156 -0.10 -16.30 5.24
N ASN A 157 -0.18 -17.52 4.69
CA ASN A 157 -1.38 -17.96 3.97
C ASN A 157 -2.58 -18.14 4.88
N ASP A 158 -2.37 -18.61 6.11
CA ASP A 158 -3.43 -18.79 7.09
C ASP A 158 -3.96 -17.44 7.58
N ILE A 159 -3.06 -16.47 7.83
CA ILE A 159 -3.43 -15.10 8.17
C ILE A 159 -4.22 -14.45 7.04
N MET A 160 -3.75 -14.54 5.79
CA MET A 160 -4.46 -13.97 4.64
C MET A 160 -5.85 -14.60 4.48
N ARG A 161 -5.97 -15.91 4.65
CA ARG A 161 -7.26 -16.62 4.57
C ARG A 161 -8.21 -16.19 5.69
N ALA A 162 -7.75 -16.18 6.94
CA ALA A 162 -8.57 -15.76 8.07
C ALA A 162 -9.11 -14.35 7.91
N ILE A 163 -8.28 -13.41 7.44
CA ILE A 163 -8.71 -12.04 7.17
C ILE A 163 -9.76 -11.99 6.05
N MET A 164 -9.59 -12.76 4.97
CA MET A 164 -10.56 -12.80 3.88
C MET A 164 -11.89 -13.36 4.32
N ASP A 165 -11.88 -14.46 5.08
CA ASP A 165 -13.09 -15.20 5.48
C ASP A 165 -13.87 -14.43 6.57
N GLU A 166 -13.20 -13.81 7.53
CA GLU A 166 -13.83 -13.23 8.71
C GLU A 166 -14.06 -11.70 8.60
N ALA A 167 -13.17 -10.98 7.94
CA ALA A 167 -13.29 -9.52 7.79
C ALA A 167 -14.06 -9.10 6.53
N GLY A 168 -14.69 -10.04 5.81
CA GLY A 168 -15.60 -9.73 4.70
C GLY A 168 -14.94 -9.19 3.44
N PHE A 169 -13.71 -9.55 3.17
CA PHE A 169 -13.00 -9.20 1.93
C PHE A 169 -13.29 -10.20 0.80
N GLU A 170 -14.56 -10.46 0.49
CA GLU A 170 -14.98 -11.29 -0.65
C GLU A 170 -14.85 -10.60 -2.02
#